data_9b085d329a46ac5d08547a18b862fa03
#
_entry.id   9b085d329a46ac5d08547a18b862fa03
#
_cell.length_a   1.000
_cell.length_b   1.000
_cell.length_c   1.000
_cell.angle_alpha   90.00
_cell.angle_beta   90.00
_cell.angle_gamma   90.00
#
_symmetry.space_group_name_H-M   'P 1'
#
loop_
_entity.id
_entity.type
_entity.pdbx_description
1 polymer ?
#
loop_
_entity_poly.entity_id
_entity_poly.type
_entity_poly.pdbx_seq_one_letter_code
_entity_poly.pdbx_strand_id
1 'polypeptide(L)'
;RPDGDCVGSCVGLGQYIRENYSDKTVDIYLKDIPESFHFLNGTETILESVDNEEKIYDLFISLDCGDTDRLEYSKPLFVKAKHTFCVDHHISNIGFADVNHIVPEASSTSELVYGLLDEEKISKNVAEALYLGIVHDTGVFQYSCAGPETFRVAAKLLEKGIDAPKIIEETFYAKSYAQNLVMGRALMESILFLNGTGIASFIRKDVMEFYGVGPKDLEGIVSQLRVTEGVEVAVFMYELRQNEFKVSLRSKEK
;
A
#
# COMPACT_ATOMS: atom_id res chain seq x y z
N ARG A 1 1.16 8.24 4.08
CA ARG A 1 0.01 7.34 4.31
C ARG A 1 0.38 5.94 3.82
N PRO A 2 0.26 4.92 4.65
CA PRO A 2 0.56 3.55 4.27
C PRO A 2 -0.44 3.05 3.21
N ASP A 3 0.04 2.31 2.24
CA ASP A 3 -0.77 1.61 1.26
C ASP A 3 -1.12 0.18 1.71
N GLY A 4 -1.67 -0.62 0.80
CA GLY A 4 -2.11 -1.98 1.13
C GLY A 4 -0.96 -2.91 1.48
N ASP A 5 0.22 -2.76 0.87
CA ASP A 5 1.36 -3.62 1.15
C ASP A 5 2.02 -3.28 2.49
N CYS A 6 2.18 -1.99 2.78
CA CYS A 6 2.67 -1.54 4.08
C CYS A 6 1.76 -2.03 5.23
N VAL A 7 0.43 -1.86 5.09
CA VAL A 7 -0.52 -2.33 6.12
C VAL A 7 -0.55 -3.86 6.18
N GLY A 8 -0.63 -4.53 5.03
CA GLY A 8 -0.72 -5.98 4.93
C GLY A 8 0.49 -6.70 5.52
N SER A 9 1.69 -6.24 5.18
CA SER A 9 2.94 -6.82 5.70
C SER A 9 3.08 -6.60 7.22
N CYS A 10 2.81 -5.37 7.71
CA CYS A 10 2.90 -5.04 9.13
C CYS A 10 1.87 -5.80 9.98
N VAL A 11 0.61 -5.78 9.57
CA VAL A 11 -0.46 -6.47 10.30
C VAL A 11 -0.27 -7.99 10.21
N GLY A 12 0.06 -8.51 9.02
CA GLY A 12 0.29 -9.94 8.81
C GLY A 12 1.42 -10.49 9.67
N LEU A 13 2.59 -9.85 9.67
CA LEU A 13 3.71 -10.26 10.53
C LEU A 13 3.38 -10.10 12.01
N GLY A 14 2.81 -8.96 12.40
CA GLY A 14 2.46 -8.70 13.79
C GLY A 14 1.46 -9.72 14.33
N GLN A 15 0.42 -10.04 13.56
CA GLN A 15 -0.58 -11.04 13.93
C GLN A 15 0.04 -12.44 14.02
N TYR A 16 0.89 -12.82 13.05
CA TYR A 16 1.61 -14.10 13.09
C TYR A 16 2.44 -14.26 14.37
N ILE A 17 3.17 -13.21 14.77
CA ILE A 17 3.98 -13.26 16.01
C ILE A 17 3.08 -13.39 17.24
N ARG A 18 1.99 -12.63 17.32
CA ARG A 18 1.04 -12.68 18.45
C ARG A 18 0.38 -14.04 18.62
N GLU A 19 0.01 -14.68 17.49
CA GLU A 19 -0.66 -15.99 17.51
C GLU A 19 0.29 -17.15 17.85
N ASN A 20 1.56 -17.06 17.46
CA ASN A 20 2.49 -18.19 17.58
C ASN A 20 3.55 -18.04 18.68
N TYR A 21 3.75 -16.83 19.21
CA TYR A 21 4.78 -16.53 20.21
C TYR A 21 4.19 -15.69 21.34
N SER A 22 3.41 -16.34 22.21
CA SER A 22 2.67 -15.68 23.29
C SER A 22 3.54 -15.00 24.37
N ASP A 23 4.85 -15.31 24.42
CA ASP A 23 5.84 -14.67 25.28
C ASP A 23 6.40 -13.36 24.69
N LYS A 24 6.00 -12.98 23.48
CA LYS A 24 6.45 -11.76 22.80
C LYS A 24 5.37 -10.68 22.85
N THR A 25 5.81 -9.45 23.03
CA THR A 25 4.98 -8.25 22.89
C THR A 25 5.25 -7.63 21.52
N VAL A 26 4.20 -7.34 20.77
CA VAL A 26 4.29 -6.76 19.42
C VAL A 26 3.48 -5.47 19.36
N ASP A 27 4.16 -4.38 19.04
CA ASP A 27 3.55 -3.09 18.72
C ASP A 27 3.69 -2.83 17.21
N ILE A 28 2.64 -2.32 16.58
CA ILE A 28 2.62 -1.92 15.18
C ILE A 28 2.42 -0.42 15.13
N TYR A 29 3.33 0.29 14.46
CA TYR A 29 3.32 1.74 14.29
C TYR A 29 2.95 2.08 12.86
N LEU A 30 1.71 2.49 12.62
CA LEU A 30 1.22 3.00 11.35
C LEU A 30 0.25 4.15 11.61
N LYS A 31 0.18 5.11 10.71
CA LYS A 31 -0.68 6.28 10.85
C LYS A 31 -1.57 6.47 9.63
N ASP A 32 -2.80 6.94 9.86
CA ASP A 32 -3.75 7.26 8.80
C ASP A 32 -4.02 6.08 7.84
N ILE A 33 -4.14 4.85 8.36
CA ILE A 33 -4.49 3.70 7.52
C ILE A 33 -5.88 3.90 6.87
N PRO A 34 -6.07 3.43 5.63
CA PRO A 34 -7.37 3.50 4.98
C PRO A 34 -8.45 2.78 5.77
N GLU A 35 -9.65 3.38 5.86
CA GLU A 35 -10.76 2.79 6.59
C GLU A 35 -11.17 1.41 6.04
N SER A 36 -11.04 1.24 4.72
CA SER A 36 -11.29 -0.05 4.07
C SER A 36 -10.38 -1.19 4.52
N PHE A 37 -9.30 -0.93 5.26
CA PHE A 37 -8.39 -1.95 5.79
C PHE A 37 -8.68 -2.32 7.24
N HIS A 38 -9.59 -1.61 7.93
CA HIS A 38 -9.94 -1.90 9.33
C HIS A 38 -10.67 -3.22 9.55
N PHE A 39 -11.04 -3.93 8.49
CA PHE A 39 -11.57 -5.30 8.62
C PHE A 39 -10.48 -6.32 9.02
N LEU A 40 -9.21 -6.00 8.80
CA LEU A 40 -8.10 -6.87 9.19
C LEU A 40 -8.02 -6.95 10.72
N ASN A 41 -7.97 -8.16 11.22
CA ASN A 41 -7.77 -8.42 12.64
C ASN A 41 -6.37 -7.91 13.08
N GLY A 42 -6.32 -7.13 14.16
CA GLY A 42 -5.09 -6.52 14.67
C GLY A 42 -4.92 -5.04 14.30
N THR A 43 -5.74 -4.49 13.40
CA THR A 43 -5.68 -3.05 13.07
C THR A 43 -6.12 -2.17 14.24
N GLU A 44 -6.98 -2.66 15.12
CA GLU A 44 -7.42 -2.00 16.35
C GLU A 44 -6.29 -1.81 17.37
N THR A 45 -5.16 -2.48 17.19
CA THR A 45 -3.98 -2.39 18.07
C THR A 45 -2.86 -1.54 17.49
N ILE A 46 -3.07 -0.92 16.34
CA ILE A 46 -2.10 -0.05 15.69
C ILE A 46 -1.91 1.22 16.51
N LEU A 47 -0.67 1.61 16.70
CA LEU A 47 -0.26 2.82 17.41
C LEU A 47 0.05 3.91 16.39
N GLU A 48 -0.71 5.00 16.42
CA GLU A 48 -0.56 6.15 15.52
C GLU A 48 0.39 7.22 16.05
N SER A 49 0.89 7.04 17.27
CA SER A 49 1.85 7.92 17.94
C SER A 49 2.83 7.12 18.79
N VAL A 50 3.93 7.74 19.15
CA VAL A 50 4.88 7.22 20.14
C VAL A 50 4.66 7.94 21.44
N ASP A 51 4.04 7.26 22.41
CA ASP A 51 3.77 7.82 23.74
C ASP A 51 5.03 7.87 24.63
N ASN A 52 5.99 6.99 24.37
CA ASN A 52 7.24 6.92 25.10
C ASN A 52 8.43 6.67 24.17
N GLU A 53 9.12 7.74 23.81
CA GLU A 53 10.32 7.67 22.97
C GLU A 53 11.53 7.01 23.67
N GLU A 54 11.47 6.81 24.98
CA GLU A 54 12.53 6.11 25.73
C GLU A 54 12.31 4.58 25.74
N LYS A 55 11.21 4.08 25.18
CA LYS A 55 10.97 2.65 25.02
C LYS A 55 12.04 2.01 24.14
N ILE A 56 12.69 0.96 24.62
CA ILE A 56 13.70 0.21 23.89
C ILE A 56 13.11 -1.14 23.49
N TYR A 57 13.07 -1.41 22.18
CA TYR A 57 12.67 -2.69 21.66
C TYR A 57 13.88 -3.62 21.51
N ASP A 58 13.68 -4.91 21.73
CA ASP A 58 14.71 -5.91 21.44
C ASP A 58 14.96 -6.02 19.94
N LEU A 59 13.90 -5.90 19.13
CA LEU A 59 13.95 -5.89 17.68
C LEU A 59 12.96 -4.88 17.13
N PHE A 60 13.40 -4.02 16.23
CA PHE A 60 12.55 -3.19 15.38
C PHE A 60 12.58 -3.74 13.95
N ILE A 61 11.40 -4.06 13.40
CA ILE A 61 11.26 -4.55 12.03
C ILE A 61 10.64 -3.44 11.19
N SER A 62 11.33 -3.01 10.17
CA SER A 62 10.85 -2.07 9.15
C SER A 62 10.36 -2.85 7.95
N LEU A 63 9.11 -2.64 7.55
CA LEU A 63 8.46 -3.32 6.44
C LEU A 63 8.00 -2.30 5.41
N ASP A 64 8.22 -2.60 4.14
CA ASP A 64 7.77 -1.79 3.00
C ASP A 64 8.23 -0.31 3.10
N CYS A 65 9.50 -0.13 3.43
CA CYS A 65 10.06 1.16 3.77
C CYS A 65 11.41 1.38 3.09
N GLY A 66 11.43 2.15 2.01
CA GLY A 66 12.62 2.37 1.17
C GLY A 66 13.75 3.14 1.85
N ASP A 67 13.47 3.88 2.93
CA ASP A 67 14.44 4.65 3.71
C ASP A 67 13.92 4.96 5.12
N THR A 68 14.82 5.45 6.00
CA THR A 68 14.49 5.76 7.39
C THR A 68 13.59 6.98 7.57
N ASP A 69 13.43 7.85 6.58
CA ASP A 69 12.58 9.04 6.72
C ASP A 69 11.11 8.65 6.66
N ARG A 70 10.80 7.52 5.99
CA ARG A 70 9.46 6.94 5.97
C ARG A 70 9.01 6.33 7.31
N LEU A 71 9.93 6.09 8.24
CA LEU A 71 9.59 5.68 9.62
C LEU A 71 8.92 6.81 10.42
N GLU A 72 9.00 8.05 9.93
CA GLU A 72 8.35 9.24 10.51
C GLU A 72 8.48 9.30 12.04
N TYR A 73 7.36 9.33 12.75
CA TYR A 73 7.30 9.42 14.21
C TYR A 73 7.88 8.20 14.96
N SER A 74 7.99 7.04 14.32
CA SER A 74 8.58 5.83 14.92
C SER A 74 10.11 5.76 14.79
N LYS A 75 10.74 6.65 14.00
CA LYS A 75 12.19 6.68 13.78
C LYS A 75 13.03 6.71 15.07
N PRO A 76 12.66 7.45 16.14
CA PRO A 76 13.39 7.42 17.40
C PRO A 76 13.47 6.02 18.03
N LEU A 77 12.41 5.22 17.90
CA LEU A 77 12.37 3.84 18.41
C LEU A 77 13.28 2.91 17.59
N PHE A 78 13.32 3.10 16.26
CA PHE A 78 14.25 2.37 15.39
C PHE A 78 15.70 2.61 15.80
N VAL A 79 16.08 3.87 16.02
CA VAL A 79 17.45 4.24 16.39
C VAL A 79 17.88 3.68 17.76
N LYS A 80 16.92 3.51 18.70
CA LYS A 80 17.18 3.01 20.06
C LYS A 80 17.01 1.50 20.20
N ALA A 81 16.47 0.82 19.21
CA ALA A 81 16.27 -0.63 19.23
C ALA A 81 17.61 -1.36 19.39
N LYS A 82 17.61 -2.50 20.08
CA LYS A 82 18.82 -3.32 20.24
C LYS A 82 19.27 -3.96 18.94
N HIS A 83 18.30 -4.34 18.11
CA HIS A 83 18.50 -4.90 16.77
C HIS A 83 17.48 -4.34 15.82
N THR A 84 17.87 -4.21 14.55
CA THR A 84 17.00 -3.72 13.48
C THR A 84 16.98 -4.68 12.31
N PHE A 85 15.79 -4.88 11.73
CA PHE A 85 15.60 -5.70 10.54
C PHE A 85 14.75 -4.95 9.52
N CYS A 86 15.14 -4.97 8.26
CA CYS A 86 14.39 -4.38 7.16
C CYS A 86 13.99 -5.48 6.17
N VAL A 87 12.70 -5.54 5.83
CA VAL A 87 12.17 -6.36 4.74
C VAL A 87 11.50 -5.41 3.74
N ASP A 88 11.95 -5.42 2.51
CA ASP A 88 11.49 -4.45 1.50
C ASP A 88 11.70 -4.96 0.08
N HIS A 89 10.91 -4.45 -0.86
CA HIS A 89 11.05 -4.72 -2.28
C HIS A 89 11.35 -3.46 -3.12
N HIS A 90 11.49 -2.30 -2.49
CA HIS A 90 11.80 -1.06 -3.21
C HIS A 90 13.22 -1.10 -3.79
N ILE A 91 13.35 -0.88 -5.09
CA ILE A 91 14.64 -0.83 -5.80
C ILE A 91 15.57 0.31 -5.30
N SER A 92 14.98 1.34 -4.69
CA SER A 92 15.72 2.47 -4.12
C SER A 92 16.29 2.21 -2.74
N ASN A 93 15.89 1.11 -2.08
CA ASN A 93 16.38 0.77 -0.75
C ASN A 93 17.80 0.22 -0.83
N ILE A 94 18.73 0.88 -0.17
CA ILE A 94 20.16 0.51 -0.13
C ILE A 94 20.56 -0.24 1.15
N GLY A 95 19.58 -0.53 2.03
CA GLY A 95 19.79 -1.14 3.35
C GLY A 95 20.15 -0.10 4.43
N PHE A 96 19.37 -0.08 5.52
CA PHE A 96 19.57 0.85 6.63
C PHE A 96 19.43 0.20 8.00
N ALA A 97 19.13 -1.09 8.06
CA ALA A 97 19.01 -1.89 9.27
C ALA A 97 20.27 -2.75 9.50
N ASP A 98 20.41 -3.36 10.68
CA ASP A 98 21.49 -4.31 10.96
C ASP A 98 21.43 -5.53 10.03
N VAL A 99 20.20 -6.00 9.76
CA VAL A 99 19.92 -7.07 8.80
C VAL A 99 18.90 -6.55 7.78
N ASN A 100 19.17 -6.78 6.50
CA ASN A 100 18.30 -6.33 5.42
C ASN A 100 17.94 -7.50 4.50
N HIS A 101 16.65 -7.68 4.26
CA HIS A 101 16.09 -8.60 3.27
C HIS A 101 15.37 -7.79 2.19
N ILE A 102 16.15 -7.32 1.21
CA ILE A 102 15.67 -6.44 0.15
C ILE A 102 15.70 -7.23 -1.16
N VAL A 103 14.52 -7.44 -1.76
CA VAL A 103 14.34 -8.21 -2.98
C VAL A 103 13.49 -7.43 -3.98
N PRO A 104 14.11 -6.59 -4.84
CA PRO A 104 13.38 -5.73 -5.78
C PRO A 104 12.55 -6.48 -6.83
N GLU A 105 12.81 -7.76 -7.03
CA GLU A 105 12.08 -8.63 -7.95
C GLU A 105 10.81 -9.21 -7.36
N ALA A 106 10.62 -9.14 -6.04
CA ALA A 106 9.40 -9.58 -5.37
C ALA A 106 8.24 -8.64 -5.73
N SER A 107 7.04 -9.19 -5.77
CA SER A 107 5.85 -8.41 -6.11
C SER A 107 5.45 -7.41 -5.04
N SER A 108 5.81 -7.70 -3.79
CA SER A 108 5.43 -6.93 -2.60
C SER A 108 6.25 -7.35 -1.39
N THR A 109 6.31 -6.51 -0.38
CA THR A 109 6.87 -6.85 0.93
C THR A 109 6.04 -7.94 1.61
N SER A 110 4.74 -7.98 1.41
CA SER A 110 3.85 -9.04 1.92
C SER A 110 4.21 -10.42 1.36
N GLU A 111 4.61 -10.52 0.08
CA GLU A 111 5.16 -11.76 -0.49
C GLU A 111 6.44 -12.18 0.22
N LEU A 112 7.35 -11.25 0.50
CA LEU A 112 8.58 -11.51 1.23
C LEU A 112 8.32 -11.95 2.66
N VAL A 113 7.40 -11.30 3.35
CA VAL A 113 6.98 -11.69 4.71
C VAL A 113 6.45 -13.12 4.70
N TYR A 114 5.58 -13.49 3.74
CA TYR A 114 5.11 -14.87 3.62
C TYR A 114 6.28 -15.86 3.57
N GLY A 115 7.32 -15.58 2.77
CA GLY A 115 8.51 -16.45 2.63
C GLY A 115 9.34 -16.59 3.90
N LEU A 116 9.18 -15.69 4.89
CA LEU A 116 9.86 -15.79 6.19
C LEU A 116 9.06 -16.57 7.24
N LEU A 117 7.78 -16.86 6.99
CA LEU A 117 6.90 -17.51 7.95
C LEU A 117 6.84 -19.03 7.75
N ASP A 118 6.52 -19.74 8.82
CA ASP A 118 6.16 -21.15 8.75
C ASP A 118 4.72 -21.27 8.20
N GLU A 119 4.58 -21.78 6.99
CA GLU A 119 3.29 -21.89 6.27
C GLU A 119 2.22 -22.60 7.10
N GLU A 120 2.58 -23.64 7.85
CA GLU A 120 1.65 -24.41 8.68
C GLU A 120 1.04 -23.57 9.82
N LYS A 121 1.73 -22.51 10.23
CA LYS A 121 1.32 -21.60 11.32
C LYS A 121 0.62 -20.34 10.82
N ILE A 122 0.46 -20.17 9.52
CA ILE A 122 -0.27 -19.03 8.95
C ILE A 122 -1.76 -19.27 9.18
N SER A 123 -2.36 -18.43 10.01
CA SER A 123 -3.82 -18.40 10.23
C SER A 123 -4.55 -17.69 9.09
N LYS A 124 -5.88 -17.78 9.09
CA LYS A 124 -6.72 -17.01 8.18
C LYS A 124 -6.50 -15.50 8.32
N ASN A 125 -6.36 -14.98 9.55
CA ASN A 125 -6.14 -13.56 9.80
C ASN A 125 -4.83 -13.06 9.19
N VAL A 126 -3.75 -13.82 9.38
CA VAL A 126 -2.45 -13.53 8.75
C VAL A 126 -2.55 -13.57 7.23
N ALA A 127 -3.25 -14.58 6.70
CA ALA A 127 -3.42 -14.73 5.25
C ALA A 127 -4.21 -13.59 4.62
N GLU A 128 -5.27 -13.08 5.28
CA GLU A 128 -6.04 -11.92 4.82
C GLU A 128 -5.17 -10.67 4.70
N ALA A 129 -4.33 -10.42 5.71
CA ALA A 129 -3.42 -9.27 5.71
C ALA A 129 -2.37 -9.36 4.59
N LEU A 130 -1.67 -10.49 4.47
CA LEU A 130 -0.65 -10.68 3.44
C LEU A 130 -1.27 -10.65 2.02
N TYR A 131 -2.47 -11.25 1.85
CA TYR A 131 -3.17 -11.21 0.57
C TYR A 131 -3.57 -9.79 0.18
N LEU A 132 -4.03 -8.96 1.13
CA LEU A 132 -4.30 -7.55 0.89
C LEU A 132 -3.07 -6.83 0.31
N GLY A 133 -1.90 -7.01 0.92
CA GLY A 133 -0.66 -6.39 0.45
C GLY A 133 -0.32 -6.80 -0.97
N ILE A 134 -0.31 -8.10 -1.26
CA ILE A 134 -0.04 -8.62 -2.60
C ILE A 134 -1.02 -8.06 -3.64
N VAL A 135 -2.32 -8.03 -3.33
CA VAL A 135 -3.36 -7.51 -4.23
C VAL A 135 -3.12 -6.04 -4.58
N HIS A 136 -2.76 -5.23 -3.59
CA HIS A 136 -2.58 -3.79 -3.79
C HIS A 136 -1.34 -3.49 -4.62
N ASP A 137 -0.21 -4.13 -4.34
CA ASP A 137 1.04 -3.86 -5.03
C ASP A 137 1.09 -4.43 -6.44
N THR A 138 0.37 -5.52 -6.67
CA THR A 138 0.26 -6.13 -7.99
C THR A 138 -0.86 -5.54 -8.85
N GLY A 139 -1.64 -4.59 -8.32
CA GLY A 139 -2.83 -4.08 -8.99
C GLY A 139 -3.81 -5.20 -9.34
N VAL A 140 -4.13 -6.04 -8.37
CA VAL A 140 -4.95 -7.25 -8.59
C VAL A 140 -4.31 -8.19 -9.62
N PHE A 141 -3.01 -8.46 -9.46
CA PHE A 141 -2.20 -9.32 -10.33
C PHE A 141 -2.08 -8.85 -11.80
N GLN A 142 -2.32 -7.56 -12.08
CA GLN A 142 -2.25 -7.00 -13.43
C GLN A 142 -0.86 -6.46 -13.79
N TYR A 143 -0.04 -6.11 -12.79
CA TYR A 143 1.26 -5.51 -13.03
C TYR A 143 2.31 -6.58 -13.31
N SER A 144 3.36 -6.19 -14.03
CA SER A 144 4.45 -7.09 -14.45
C SER A 144 5.27 -7.68 -13.30
N CYS A 145 5.17 -7.13 -12.10
CA CYS A 145 5.78 -7.68 -10.90
C CYS A 145 5.08 -8.95 -10.40
N ALA A 146 3.82 -9.21 -10.79
CA ALA A 146 3.08 -10.42 -10.43
C ALA A 146 3.65 -11.64 -11.20
N GLY A 147 4.70 -12.24 -10.66
CA GLY A 147 5.37 -13.42 -11.22
C GLY A 147 4.78 -14.76 -10.74
N PRO A 148 5.33 -15.88 -11.22
CA PRO A 148 4.87 -17.21 -10.82
C PRO A 148 4.88 -17.45 -9.32
N GLU A 149 5.85 -16.88 -8.59
CA GLU A 149 5.93 -16.99 -7.13
C GLU A 149 4.77 -16.28 -6.45
N THR A 150 4.45 -15.08 -6.89
CA THR A 150 3.29 -14.30 -6.41
C THR A 150 2.00 -15.11 -6.49
N PHE A 151 1.76 -15.79 -7.61
CA PHE A 151 0.58 -16.64 -7.79
C PHE A 151 0.60 -17.89 -6.90
N ARG A 152 1.78 -18.49 -6.65
CA ARG A 152 1.90 -19.61 -5.71
C ARG A 152 1.57 -19.17 -4.29
N VAL A 153 2.14 -18.07 -3.84
CA VAL A 153 1.86 -17.49 -2.52
C VAL A 153 0.38 -17.15 -2.40
N ALA A 154 -0.20 -16.47 -3.39
CA ALA A 154 -1.62 -16.16 -3.39
C ALA A 154 -2.50 -17.41 -3.29
N ALA A 155 -2.18 -18.49 -4.04
CA ALA A 155 -2.90 -19.75 -3.95
C ALA A 155 -2.84 -20.36 -2.54
N LYS A 156 -1.66 -20.31 -1.90
CA LYS A 156 -1.47 -20.79 -0.52
C LYS A 156 -2.26 -19.98 0.50
N LEU A 157 -2.32 -18.67 0.33
CA LEU A 157 -3.13 -17.81 1.18
C LEU A 157 -4.63 -18.10 0.99
N LEU A 158 -5.09 -18.38 -0.24
CA LEU A 158 -6.46 -18.80 -0.53
C LEU A 158 -6.83 -20.11 0.16
N GLU A 159 -5.90 -21.09 0.26
CA GLU A 159 -6.10 -22.34 0.98
C GLU A 159 -6.42 -22.15 2.46
N LYS A 160 -6.06 -20.98 3.05
CA LYS A 160 -6.40 -20.61 4.44
C LYS A 160 -7.86 -20.15 4.62
N GLY A 161 -8.67 -20.13 3.54
CA GLY A 161 -10.10 -19.85 3.56
C GLY A 161 -10.46 -18.38 3.68
N ILE A 162 -9.60 -17.50 3.13
CA ILE A 162 -9.88 -16.05 3.02
C ILE A 162 -10.97 -15.77 1.99
N ASP A 163 -11.67 -14.66 2.14
CA ASP A 163 -12.63 -14.17 1.13
C ASP A 163 -11.97 -13.20 0.17
N ALA A 164 -11.16 -13.74 -0.75
CA ALA A 164 -10.39 -12.95 -1.70
C ALA A 164 -11.25 -12.04 -2.59
N PRO A 165 -12.42 -12.46 -3.14
CA PRO A 165 -13.29 -11.56 -3.88
C PRO A 165 -13.71 -10.34 -3.06
N LYS A 166 -14.11 -10.55 -1.80
CA LYS A 166 -14.50 -9.48 -0.89
C LYS A 166 -13.35 -8.52 -0.60
N ILE A 167 -12.15 -9.05 -0.30
CA ILE A 167 -10.96 -8.22 -0.07
C ILE A 167 -10.69 -7.33 -1.28
N ILE A 168 -10.71 -7.89 -2.49
CA ILE A 168 -10.46 -7.14 -3.73
C ILE A 168 -11.53 -6.07 -3.95
N GLU A 169 -12.81 -6.45 -3.83
CA GLU A 169 -13.92 -5.54 -4.09
C GLU A 169 -13.91 -4.36 -3.12
N GLU A 170 -13.84 -4.64 -1.81
CA GLU A 170 -14.00 -3.62 -0.76
C GLU A 170 -12.75 -2.73 -0.59
N THR A 171 -11.55 -3.23 -0.92
CA THR A 171 -10.32 -2.48 -0.66
C THR A 171 -9.68 -1.87 -1.90
N PHE A 172 -9.87 -2.46 -3.06
CA PHE A 172 -9.24 -2.01 -4.29
C PHE A 172 -10.22 -1.31 -5.25
N TYR A 173 -11.42 -1.88 -5.44
CA TYR A 173 -12.38 -1.36 -6.42
C TYR A 173 -13.46 -0.45 -5.83
N ALA A 174 -13.86 -0.65 -4.57
CA ALA A 174 -14.92 0.14 -3.98
C ALA A 174 -14.60 1.63 -3.98
N LYS A 175 -15.56 2.41 -4.45
CA LYS A 175 -15.50 3.87 -4.48
C LYS A 175 -16.83 4.45 -4.03
N SER A 176 -16.76 5.55 -3.30
CA SER A 176 -17.99 6.29 -2.96
C SER A 176 -18.65 6.85 -4.22
N TYR A 177 -19.94 7.17 -4.10
CA TYR A 177 -20.66 7.82 -5.20
C TYR A 177 -20.00 9.13 -5.65
N ALA A 178 -19.53 9.95 -4.70
CA ALA A 178 -18.82 11.19 -5.00
C ALA A 178 -17.49 10.96 -5.74
N GLN A 179 -16.72 9.93 -5.34
CA GLN A 179 -15.50 9.53 -6.05
C GLN A 179 -15.80 9.09 -7.49
N ASN A 180 -16.88 8.33 -7.71
CA ASN A 180 -17.30 7.95 -9.06
C ASN A 180 -17.74 9.17 -9.89
N LEU A 181 -18.45 10.13 -9.31
CA LEU A 181 -18.86 11.35 -10.00
C LEU A 181 -17.65 12.20 -10.43
N VAL A 182 -16.69 12.44 -9.54
CA VAL A 182 -15.51 13.24 -9.88
C VAL A 182 -14.60 12.51 -10.86
N MET A 183 -14.50 11.19 -10.79
CA MET A 183 -13.81 10.38 -11.80
C MET A 183 -14.49 10.49 -13.18
N GLY A 184 -15.80 10.36 -13.24
CA GLY A 184 -16.56 10.58 -14.47
C GLY A 184 -16.34 11.97 -15.06
N ARG A 185 -16.32 13.01 -14.22
CA ARG A 185 -16.01 14.38 -14.63
C ARG A 185 -14.60 14.49 -15.20
N ALA A 186 -13.60 13.91 -14.53
CA ALA A 186 -12.21 13.91 -15.00
C ALA A 186 -12.06 13.22 -16.38
N LEU A 187 -12.79 12.12 -16.60
CA LEU A 187 -12.77 11.41 -17.89
C LEU A 187 -13.44 12.21 -19.00
N MET A 188 -14.61 12.81 -18.74
CA MET A 188 -15.33 13.60 -19.74
C MET A 188 -14.58 14.88 -20.16
N GLU A 189 -13.81 15.48 -19.25
CA GLU A 189 -13.03 16.69 -19.51
C GLU A 189 -11.58 16.40 -19.92
N SER A 190 -11.23 15.11 -20.07
CA SER A 190 -9.89 14.74 -20.51
C SER A 190 -9.63 15.12 -21.96
N ILE A 191 -8.39 15.43 -22.26
CA ILE A 191 -7.92 15.78 -23.60
C ILE A 191 -6.82 14.81 -24.04
N LEU A 192 -6.88 14.40 -25.31
CA LEU A 192 -5.81 13.65 -25.95
C LEU A 192 -4.77 14.60 -26.52
N PHE A 193 -3.48 14.26 -26.41
CA PHE A 193 -2.36 14.99 -27.00
C PHE A 193 -1.33 14.01 -27.58
N LEU A 194 -0.27 14.49 -28.22
CA LEU A 194 0.73 13.66 -28.91
C LEU A 194 0.10 12.63 -29.86
N ASN A 195 -0.79 13.07 -30.74
CA ASN A 195 -1.51 12.21 -31.70
C ASN A 195 -2.29 11.05 -31.01
N GLY A 196 -2.79 11.27 -29.80
CA GLY A 196 -3.60 10.31 -29.07
C GLY A 196 -2.82 9.36 -28.14
N THR A 197 -1.48 9.45 -28.12
CA THR A 197 -0.65 8.63 -27.20
C THR A 197 -0.55 9.22 -25.79
N GLY A 198 -0.94 10.49 -25.61
CA GLY A 198 -1.04 11.13 -24.31
C GLY A 198 -2.48 11.48 -23.96
N ILE A 199 -2.84 11.40 -22.69
CA ILE A 199 -4.11 11.88 -22.14
C ILE A 199 -3.86 12.75 -20.92
N ALA A 200 -4.58 13.87 -20.84
CA ALA A 200 -4.50 14.75 -19.67
C ALA A 200 -5.89 15.11 -19.16
N SER A 201 -6.00 15.26 -17.85
CA SER A 201 -7.20 15.78 -17.20
C SER A 201 -6.81 16.66 -16.01
N PHE A 202 -7.71 17.59 -15.69
CA PHE A 202 -7.51 18.57 -14.66
C PHE A 202 -8.79 18.77 -13.85
N ILE A 203 -8.68 18.73 -12.52
CA ILE A 203 -9.78 19.02 -11.60
C ILE A 203 -9.44 20.28 -10.78
N ARG A 204 -10.30 21.29 -10.91
CA ARG A 204 -10.17 22.53 -10.14
C ARG A 204 -10.71 22.36 -8.73
N LYS A 205 -10.28 23.23 -7.83
CA LYS A 205 -10.70 23.22 -6.44
C LYS A 205 -12.22 23.42 -6.27
N ASP A 206 -12.83 24.30 -7.04
CA ASP A 206 -14.29 24.51 -7.02
C ASP A 206 -15.10 23.28 -7.43
N VAL A 207 -14.55 22.45 -8.33
CA VAL A 207 -15.16 21.17 -8.72
C VAL A 207 -15.05 20.16 -7.58
N MET A 208 -13.91 20.10 -6.88
CA MET A 208 -13.77 19.24 -5.69
C MET A 208 -14.75 19.65 -4.59
N GLU A 209 -14.87 20.95 -4.33
CA GLU A 209 -15.83 21.50 -3.36
C GLU A 209 -17.27 21.19 -3.73
N PHE A 210 -17.63 21.30 -5.02
CA PHE A 210 -18.96 20.96 -5.52
C PHE A 210 -19.35 19.49 -5.26
N TYR A 211 -18.43 18.56 -5.45
CA TYR A 211 -18.66 17.13 -5.18
C TYR A 211 -18.42 16.72 -3.72
N GLY A 212 -17.93 17.64 -2.87
CA GLY A 212 -17.59 17.35 -1.48
C GLY A 212 -16.43 16.38 -1.34
N VAL A 213 -15.47 16.41 -2.27
CA VAL A 213 -14.30 15.50 -2.31
C VAL A 213 -13.01 16.24 -1.98
N GLY A 214 -12.05 15.52 -1.42
CA GLY A 214 -10.70 16.00 -1.15
C GLY A 214 -9.65 15.28 -2.00
N PRO A 215 -8.36 15.63 -1.82
CA PRO A 215 -7.26 15.01 -2.55
C PRO A 215 -7.22 13.47 -2.49
N LYS A 216 -7.65 12.88 -1.37
CA LYS A 216 -7.70 11.42 -1.16
C LYS A 216 -8.74 10.74 -2.08
N ASP A 217 -9.81 11.45 -2.43
CA ASP A 217 -10.89 10.92 -3.25
C ASP A 217 -10.56 10.93 -4.76
N LEU A 218 -9.44 11.53 -5.15
CA LEU A 218 -8.98 11.61 -6.53
C LEU A 218 -8.02 10.46 -6.90
N GLU A 219 -7.75 9.56 -5.97
CA GLU A 219 -6.90 8.41 -6.21
C GLU A 219 -7.51 7.48 -7.28
N GLY A 220 -6.65 6.96 -8.15
CA GLY A 220 -7.04 6.07 -9.25
C GLY A 220 -7.45 6.80 -10.55
N ILE A 221 -7.72 8.12 -10.55
CA ILE A 221 -8.10 8.84 -11.78
C ILE A 221 -7.00 8.75 -12.84
N VAL A 222 -5.73 8.99 -12.49
CA VAL A 222 -4.62 8.90 -13.44
C VAL A 222 -4.45 7.48 -14.00
N SER A 223 -4.71 6.47 -13.18
CA SER A 223 -4.66 5.06 -13.62
C SER A 223 -5.81 4.75 -14.58
N GLN A 224 -7.01 5.28 -14.33
CA GLN A 224 -8.14 5.14 -15.23
C GLN A 224 -7.92 5.86 -16.57
N LEU A 225 -7.31 7.02 -16.57
CA LEU A 225 -6.90 7.71 -17.79
C LEU A 225 -5.89 6.86 -18.60
N ARG A 226 -4.90 6.28 -17.94
CA ARG A 226 -3.84 5.48 -18.56
C ARG A 226 -4.35 4.22 -19.29
N VAL A 227 -5.44 3.60 -18.82
CA VAL A 227 -5.99 2.40 -19.47
C VAL A 227 -6.78 2.69 -20.75
N THR A 228 -6.90 3.95 -21.14
CA THR A 228 -7.49 4.32 -22.43
C THR A 228 -6.70 3.69 -23.58
N GLU A 229 -7.39 3.10 -24.56
CA GLU A 229 -6.76 2.47 -25.72
C GLU A 229 -5.90 3.48 -26.51
N GLY A 230 -4.68 3.08 -26.88
CA GLY A 230 -3.72 3.94 -27.60
C GLY A 230 -2.93 4.90 -26.72
N VAL A 231 -3.30 5.07 -25.45
CA VAL A 231 -2.59 5.96 -24.52
C VAL A 231 -1.36 5.26 -23.95
N GLU A 232 -0.23 5.94 -24.01
CA GLU A 232 1.06 5.55 -23.41
C GLU A 232 1.36 6.35 -22.13
N VAL A 233 0.94 7.63 -22.09
CA VAL A 233 1.21 8.52 -20.96
C VAL A 233 -0.08 9.19 -20.50
N ALA A 234 -0.36 9.15 -19.20
CA ALA A 234 -1.45 9.85 -18.56
C ALA A 234 -0.94 10.91 -17.59
N VAL A 235 -1.53 12.09 -17.67
CA VAL A 235 -1.27 13.23 -16.78
C VAL A 235 -2.57 13.58 -16.08
N PHE A 236 -2.57 13.56 -14.76
CA PHE A 236 -3.69 14.05 -13.98
C PHE A 236 -3.23 15.15 -13.05
N MET A 237 -3.93 16.28 -13.06
CA MET A 237 -3.64 17.43 -12.23
C MET A 237 -4.85 17.81 -11.40
N TYR A 238 -4.60 18.30 -10.20
CA TYR A 238 -5.65 18.95 -9.43
C TYR A 238 -5.11 20.14 -8.61
N GLU A 239 -5.97 21.10 -8.40
CA GLU A 239 -5.63 22.32 -7.68
C GLU A 239 -5.71 22.10 -6.16
N LEU A 240 -4.58 22.29 -5.46
CA LEU A 240 -4.51 22.24 -3.99
C LEU A 240 -4.92 23.58 -3.40
N ARG A 241 -4.33 24.65 -3.93
CA ARG A 241 -4.57 26.07 -3.58
C ARG A 241 -4.41 26.88 -4.85
N GLN A 242 -4.81 28.16 -4.78
CA GLN A 242 -4.64 29.07 -5.91
C GLN A 242 -3.20 29.04 -6.43
N ASN A 243 -3.03 28.68 -7.71
CA ASN A 243 -1.74 28.52 -8.40
C ASN A 243 -0.82 27.42 -7.83
N GLU A 244 -1.33 26.49 -7.04
CA GLU A 244 -0.60 25.32 -6.54
C GLU A 244 -1.33 24.05 -6.98
N PHE A 245 -0.62 23.21 -7.73
CA PHE A 245 -1.20 22.01 -8.34
C PHE A 245 -0.40 20.78 -7.96
N LYS A 246 -1.09 19.69 -7.67
CA LYS A 246 -0.47 18.38 -7.66
C LYS A 246 -0.60 17.76 -9.02
N VAL A 247 0.52 17.20 -9.51
CA VAL A 247 0.60 16.50 -10.79
C VAL A 247 0.92 15.04 -10.56
N SER A 248 0.14 14.17 -11.16
CA SER A 248 0.37 12.73 -11.18
C SER A 248 0.62 12.28 -12.60
N LEU A 249 1.68 11.52 -12.80
CA LEU A 249 2.09 10.96 -14.09
C LEU A 249 2.07 9.44 -14.03
N ARG A 250 1.62 8.80 -15.09
CA ARG A 250 1.71 7.35 -15.29
C ARG A 250 2.05 7.06 -16.74
N SER A 251 2.93 6.08 -16.95
CA SER A 251 3.26 5.56 -18.30
C SER A 251 3.03 4.05 -18.34
N LYS A 252 2.90 3.47 -19.52
CA LYS A 252 2.87 2.02 -19.74
C LYS A 252 4.26 1.42 -19.73
N GLU A 253 5.23 2.14 -20.29
CA GLU A 253 6.65 1.78 -20.28
C GLU A 253 7.46 2.79 -19.45
N LYS A 254 8.59 2.33 -18.93
CA LYS A 254 9.52 3.15 -18.12
C LYS A 254 10.36 4.06 -19.01
#